data_b78a39fc13445bd12c2624eeb8ceb8f8
#
_entry.id   b78a39fc13445bd12c2624eeb8ceb8f8
#
_cell.length_a   1.000
_cell.length_b   1.000
_cell.length_c   1.000
_cell.angle_alpha   90.00
_cell.angle_beta   90.00
_cell.angle_gamma   90.00
#
_symmetry.space_group_name_H-M   'P 1'
#
loop_
_entity.id
_entity.type
_entity.pdbx_description
1 polymer ?
#
loop_
_entity_poly.entity_id
_entity_poly.type
_entity_poly.pdbx_seq_one_letter_code
_entity_poly.pdbx_strand_id
1 'polypeptide(L)'
;MAEINIWESFESPDVSSTSAVDPKLTVGKLMIEPCELGLFGDEGFSIEHIDMVHPRLNEMIQDYNNKVGSLVITYTLLRHYYDKGIPDDPWYVSPGPNGESIKYMPLFENEHWGRRYWFSYFSDTYYLRIFSLWDSVLELINHFYGYNIPVDLRFRGSLIKKLKSDHPLVAQELAGIQQEPIYITAQANRTAAAHGVSQNSVTNTVHFDPNGEMDVPIWENGALKTDESGKPIMKKVHGPTVSYCVGDYTLTKSIMDNIDQYTAFSCNKIHSLMQLVKSGN
;
A
#
# COMPACT_ATOMS: atom_id res chain seq x y z
N MET A 1 8.97 -7.72 30.46
CA MET A 1 8.57 -8.24 29.11
C MET A 1 9.46 -9.43 28.84
N ALA A 2 8.89 -10.59 28.53
CA ALA A 2 9.69 -11.72 28.06
C ALA A 2 10.34 -11.30 26.74
N GLU A 3 11.61 -11.66 26.54
CA GLU A 3 12.32 -11.40 25.30
C GLU A 3 11.69 -12.28 24.22
N ILE A 4 11.00 -11.66 23.26
CA ILE A 4 10.36 -12.39 22.17
C ILE A 4 11.42 -12.70 21.13
N ASN A 5 11.70 -13.97 20.90
CA ASN A 5 12.53 -14.39 19.79
C ASN A 5 11.72 -14.32 18.50
N ILE A 6 11.86 -13.21 17.78
CA ILE A 6 11.15 -12.95 16.52
C ILE A 6 11.37 -14.07 15.48
N TRP A 7 12.57 -14.67 15.46
CA TRP A 7 12.89 -15.73 14.50
C TRP A 7 12.13 -17.03 14.79
N GLU A 8 11.85 -17.33 16.05
CA GLU A 8 11.02 -18.49 16.42
C GLU A 8 9.54 -18.29 16.04
N SER A 9 9.12 -17.06 15.84
CA SER A 9 7.76 -16.72 15.41
C SER A 9 7.61 -16.71 13.87
N PHE A 10 8.69 -16.91 13.12
CA PHE A 10 8.61 -17.01 11.66
C PHE A 10 8.04 -18.38 11.26
N GLU A 11 6.99 -18.32 10.46
CA GLU A 11 6.35 -19.51 9.90
C GLU A 11 6.34 -19.40 8.38
N SER A 12 6.75 -20.49 7.72
CA SER A 12 6.55 -20.63 6.28
C SER A 12 5.16 -21.21 6.04
N PRO A 13 4.25 -20.49 5.38
CA PRO A 13 2.95 -21.05 5.03
C PRO A 13 3.12 -22.24 4.09
N ASP A 14 2.32 -23.27 4.29
CA ASP A 14 2.11 -24.25 3.25
C ASP A 14 1.32 -23.57 2.12
N VAL A 15 2.01 -23.31 1.01
CA VAL A 15 1.43 -22.61 -0.15
C VAL A 15 0.23 -23.39 -0.72
N SER A 16 0.15 -24.69 -0.48
CA SER A 16 -0.99 -25.52 -0.89
C SER A 16 -2.24 -25.30 -0.02
N SER A 17 -2.07 -24.86 1.23
CA SER A 17 -3.16 -24.62 2.19
C SER A 17 -3.68 -23.17 2.20
N THR A 18 -2.98 -22.23 1.58
CA THR A 18 -3.41 -20.83 1.43
C THR A 18 -4.49 -20.64 0.35
N SER A 19 -5.24 -21.68 0.06
CA SER A 19 -6.29 -21.72 -0.97
C SER A 19 -7.46 -20.73 -0.76
N ALA A 20 -7.57 -20.08 0.38
CA ALA A 20 -8.61 -19.08 0.63
C ALA A 20 -8.42 -17.78 -0.18
N VAL A 21 -7.19 -17.47 -0.58
CA VAL A 21 -6.88 -16.35 -1.49
C VAL A 21 -5.78 -16.83 -2.43
N ASP A 22 -6.17 -17.35 -3.58
CA ASP A 22 -5.18 -17.69 -4.61
C ASP A 22 -4.41 -16.39 -4.99
N PRO A 23 -3.13 -16.27 -4.62
CA PRO A 23 -2.35 -15.08 -4.98
C PRO A 23 -2.33 -14.82 -6.48
N LYS A 24 -2.50 -15.88 -7.29
CA LYS A 24 -2.61 -15.77 -8.75
C LYS A 24 -3.88 -15.05 -9.19
N LEU A 25 -4.96 -15.06 -8.40
CA LEU A 25 -6.19 -14.36 -8.75
C LEU A 25 -6.09 -12.85 -8.54
N THR A 26 -5.27 -12.39 -7.60
CA THR A 26 -5.12 -10.96 -7.28
C THR A 26 -3.80 -10.40 -7.77
N VAL A 27 -2.71 -10.73 -7.11
CA VAL A 27 -1.38 -10.19 -7.40
C VAL A 27 -0.79 -10.78 -8.68
N GLY A 28 -1.04 -12.06 -8.98
CA GLY A 28 -0.57 -12.71 -10.21
C GLY A 28 -1.12 -12.09 -11.49
N LYS A 29 -2.28 -11.43 -11.41
CA LYS A 29 -2.86 -10.69 -12.55
C LYS A 29 -2.05 -9.44 -12.94
N LEU A 30 -1.07 -9.04 -12.16
CA LEU A 30 -0.12 -7.98 -12.54
C LEU A 30 0.87 -8.42 -13.63
N MET A 31 1.00 -9.72 -13.92
CA MET A 31 1.88 -10.22 -14.98
C MET A 31 1.45 -9.65 -16.34
N ILE A 32 2.44 -9.31 -17.15
CA ILE A 32 2.25 -8.83 -18.52
C ILE A 32 2.67 -9.94 -19.47
N GLU A 33 1.79 -10.28 -20.40
CA GLU A 33 2.11 -11.21 -21.48
C GLU A 33 2.76 -10.46 -22.66
N PRO A 34 3.78 -11.03 -23.33
CA PRO A 34 4.43 -10.39 -24.46
C PRO A 34 3.46 -9.96 -25.57
N CYS A 35 2.40 -10.73 -25.80
CA CYS A 35 1.37 -10.41 -26.79
C CYS A 35 0.56 -9.13 -26.44
N GLU A 36 0.51 -8.73 -25.17
CA GLU A 36 -0.14 -7.47 -24.75
C GLU A 36 0.55 -6.24 -25.35
N LEU A 37 1.85 -6.34 -25.63
CA LEU A 37 2.62 -5.30 -26.33
C LEU A 37 2.77 -5.57 -27.83
N GLY A 38 2.11 -6.61 -28.37
CA GLY A 38 2.14 -6.95 -29.78
C GLY A 38 3.49 -7.51 -30.26
N LEU A 39 4.32 -8.00 -29.33
CA LEU A 39 5.66 -8.52 -29.63
C LEU A 39 5.64 -9.83 -30.41
N PHE A 40 4.56 -10.59 -30.30
CA PHE A 40 4.32 -11.81 -31.06
C PHE A 40 2.91 -11.71 -31.63
N GLY A 41 2.79 -11.88 -32.96
CA GLY A 41 1.48 -11.95 -33.61
C GLY A 41 0.71 -13.21 -33.15
N ASP A 42 -0.59 -13.23 -33.41
CA ASP A 42 -1.48 -14.37 -33.08
C ASP A 42 -1.05 -15.69 -33.74
N GLU A 43 -0.13 -15.63 -34.73
CA GLU A 43 0.37 -16.75 -35.50
C GLU A 43 1.66 -17.39 -34.98
N GLY A 44 2.15 -16.95 -33.80
CA GLY A 44 3.33 -17.49 -33.16
C GLY A 44 4.66 -16.87 -33.64
N PHE A 45 5.77 -17.38 -33.09
CA PHE A 45 7.13 -16.89 -33.32
C PHE A 45 7.59 -17.16 -34.77
N SER A 46 7.79 -16.09 -35.56
CA SER A 46 8.45 -16.18 -36.87
C SER A 46 9.84 -15.56 -36.76
N ILE A 47 10.86 -16.35 -37.11
CA ILE A 47 12.27 -15.95 -37.10
C ILE A 47 12.58 -14.83 -38.09
N GLU A 48 11.71 -14.60 -39.07
CA GLU A 48 11.91 -13.63 -40.16
C GLU A 48 11.68 -12.16 -39.73
N HIS A 49 11.12 -11.92 -38.54
CA HIS A 49 10.79 -10.58 -38.04
C HIS A 49 11.43 -10.28 -36.68
N ILE A 50 12.60 -10.83 -36.39
CA ILE A 50 13.37 -10.47 -35.19
C ILE A 50 13.99 -9.09 -35.40
N ASP A 51 13.22 -8.06 -35.17
CA ASP A 51 13.75 -6.73 -34.93
C ASP A 51 14.51 -6.75 -33.59
N MET A 52 15.71 -6.16 -33.54
CA MET A 52 16.59 -6.20 -32.35
C MET A 52 15.95 -5.56 -31.09
N VAL A 53 14.84 -4.85 -31.24
CA VAL A 53 14.05 -4.27 -30.15
C VAL A 53 13.25 -5.35 -29.39
N HIS A 54 12.71 -6.35 -30.08
CA HIS A 54 11.85 -7.37 -29.49
C HIS A 54 12.53 -8.25 -28.44
N PRO A 55 13.79 -8.76 -28.64
CA PRO A 55 14.46 -9.55 -27.63
C PRO A 55 14.64 -8.79 -26.29
N ARG A 56 15.02 -7.51 -26.37
CA ARG A 56 15.22 -6.68 -25.18
C ARG A 56 13.93 -6.42 -24.42
N LEU A 57 12.85 -6.11 -25.12
CA LEU A 57 11.51 -5.94 -24.50
C LEU A 57 11.05 -7.23 -23.84
N ASN A 58 11.27 -8.39 -24.48
CA ASN A 58 10.92 -9.67 -23.89
C ASN A 58 11.70 -9.95 -22.60
N GLU A 59 13.01 -9.69 -22.58
CA GLU A 59 13.81 -9.76 -21.33
C GLU A 59 13.24 -8.86 -20.24
N MET A 60 12.88 -7.62 -20.58
CA MET A 60 12.33 -6.66 -19.61
C MET A 60 10.95 -7.11 -19.08
N ILE A 61 10.12 -7.74 -19.92
CA ILE A 61 8.84 -8.33 -19.47
C ILE A 61 9.11 -9.51 -18.54
N GLN A 62 10.09 -10.36 -18.85
CA GLN A 62 10.47 -11.46 -17.95
C GLN A 62 10.96 -10.94 -16.60
N ASP A 63 11.82 -9.91 -16.58
CA ASP A 63 12.27 -9.27 -15.34
C ASP A 63 11.10 -8.65 -14.55
N TYR A 64 10.18 -7.99 -15.23
CA TYR A 64 8.96 -7.49 -14.63
C TYR A 64 8.13 -8.63 -14.00
N ASN A 65 7.90 -9.72 -14.74
CA ASN A 65 7.13 -10.86 -14.25
C ASN A 65 7.83 -11.59 -13.08
N ASN A 66 9.16 -11.63 -13.06
CA ASN A 66 9.92 -12.11 -11.90
C ASN A 66 9.72 -11.25 -10.66
N LYS A 67 9.64 -9.92 -10.84
CA LYS A 67 9.29 -9.00 -9.74
C LYS A 67 7.84 -9.22 -9.26
N VAL A 68 6.91 -9.48 -10.18
CA VAL A 68 5.52 -9.87 -9.81
C VAL A 68 5.54 -11.16 -9.01
N GLY A 69 6.29 -12.19 -9.42
CA GLY A 69 6.47 -13.44 -8.65
C GLY A 69 6.98 -13.18 -7.23
N SER A 70 7.95 -12.28 -7.08
CA SER A 70 8.45 -11.86 -5.76
C SER A 70 7.38 -11.13 -4.93
N LEU A 71 6.53 -10.33 -5.58
CA LEU A 71 5.40 -9.65 -4.92
C LEU A 71 4.33 -10.65 -4.48
N VAL A 72 4.06 -11.68 -5.30
CA VAL A 72 3.15 -12.80 -4.94
C VAL A 72 3.60 -13.48 -3.65
N ILE A 73 4.89 -13.79 -3.53
CA ILE A 73 5.46 -14.39 -2.31
C ILE A 73 5.24 -13.44 -1.11
N THR A 74 5.58 -12.16 -1.28
CA THR A 74 5.42 -11.16 -0.22
C THR A 74 3.96 -11.03 0.23
N TYR A 75 3.02 -10.95 -0.71
CA TYR A 75 1.59 -10.86 -0.42
C TYR A 75 1.06 -12.13 0.27
N THR A 76 1.52 -13.30 -0.16
CA THR A 76 1.13 -14.59 0.45
C THR A 76 1.56 -14.65 1.93
N LEU A 77 2.81 -14.24 2.22
CA LEU A 77 3.32 -14.19 3.59
C LEU A 77 2.58 -13.14 4.43
N LEU A 78 2.33 -11.96 3.88
CA LEU A 78 1.54 -10.93 4.53
C LEU A 78 0.14 -11.45 4.90
N ARG A 79 -0.55 -12.07 3.94
CA ARG A 79 -1.88 -12.62 4.12
C ARG A 79 -1.92 -13.74 5.16
N HIS A 80 -0.91 -14.61 5.16
CA HIS A 80 -0.77 -15.68 6.14
C HIS A 80 -0.78 -15.15 7.59
N TYR A 81 0.02 -14.10 7.87
CA TYR A 81 0.07 -13.53 9.22
C TYR A 81 -1.21 -12.77 9.57
N TYR A 82 -1.82 -12.11 8.60
CA TYR A 82 -3.12 -11.46 8.79
C TYR A 82 -4.22 -12.46 9.15
N ASP A 83 -4.33 -13.55 8.40
CA ASP A 83 -5.38 -14.55 8.58
C ASP A 83 -5.22 -15.36 9.89
N LYS A 84 -4.03 -15.41 10.47
CA LYS A 84 -3.82 -15.97 11.81
C LYS A 84 -4.45 -15.15 12.94
N GLY A 85 -4.89 -13.96 12.63
CA GLY A 85 -5.50 -13.05 13.57
C GLY A 85 -4.48 -12.24 14.37
N ILE A 86 -4.63 -10.93 14.26
CA ILE A 86 -3.92 -9.93 15.05
C ILE A 86 -5.00 -9.09 15.70
N PRO A 87 -5.02 -8.90 17.04
CA PRO A 87 -6.05 -8.10 17.68
C PRO A 87 -6.05 -6.67 17.13
N ASP A 88 -7.21 -6.22 16.65
CA ASP A 88 -7.40 -4.91 16.04
C ASP A 88 -8.35 -4.01 16.85
N ASP A 89 -8.94 -4.51 17.94
CA ASP A 89 -9.86 -3.76 18.76
C ASP A 89 -9.10 -2.74 19.62
N PRO A 90 -9.18 -1.44 19.32
CA PRO A 90 -8.54 -0.43 20.13
C PRO A 90 -9.25 -0.33 21.48
N TRP A 91 -8.49 -0.30 22.56
CA TRP A 91 -9.04 0.02 23.86
C TRP A 91 -9.20 1.54 23.98
N TYR A 92 -10.44 1.98 24.25
CA TYR A 92 -10.69 3.36 24.60
C TYR A 92 -10.93 3.45 26.09
N VAL A 93 -10.10 4.21 26.80
CA VAL A 93 -10.48 4.76 28.08
C VAL A 93 -10.94 6.17 27.82
N SER A 94 -12.22 6.34 27.74
CA SER A 94 -12.83 7.63 27.40
C SER A 94 -13.76 8.11 28.47
N PRO A 95 -14.09 9.40 28.41
CA PRO A 95 -13.18 10.52 28.44
C PRO A 95 -12.72 10.76 29.87
N GLY A 96 -11.50 11.22 30.04
CA GLY A 96 -11.08 11.76 31.33
C GLY A 96 -11.91 12.99 31.72
N PRO A 97 -11.81 13.43 32.98
CA PRO A 97 -12.64 14.56 33.49
C PRO A 97 -12.47 15.87 32.72
N ASN A 98 -11.38 16.02 31.97
CA ASN A 98 -11.10 17.22 31.18
C ASN A 98 -11.28 17.00 29.67
N GLY A 99 -11.92 15.91 29.26
CA GLY A 99 -12.10 15.56 27.85
C GLY A 99 -10.91 14.86 27.19
N GLU A 100 -9.92 14.42 27.98
CA GLU A 100 -8.85 13.60 27.46
C GLU A 100 -9.42 12.26 26.98
N SER A 101 -9.02 11.81 25.81
CA SER A 101 -9.21 10.43 25.38
C SER A 101 -7.85 9.73 25.32
N ILE A 102 -7.74 8.61 25.97
CA ILE A 102 -6.55 7.76 25.91
C ILE A 102 -6.92 6.53 25.12
N LYS A 103 -6.21 6.32 24.01
CA LYS A 103 -6.31 5.12 23.19
C LYS A 103 -5.20 4.18 23.58
N TYR A 104 -5.56 2.99 24.00
CA TYR A 104 -4.59 1.96 24.32
C TYR A 104 -4.47 0.96 23.19
N MET A 105 -3.28 0.40 23.07
CA MET A 105 -3.04 -0.74 22.21
C MET A 105 -3.82 -1.96 22.75
N PRO A 106 -4.33 -2.84 21.85
CA PRO A 106 -4.93 -4.11 22.26
C PRO A 106 -3.98 -4.90 23.15
N LEU A 107 -4.54 -5.72 24.04
CA LEU A 107 -3.75 -6.64 24.85
C LEU A 107 -3.18 -7.73 23.93
N PHE A 108 -1.92 -7.59 23.56
CA PHE A 108 -1.21 -8.58 22.78
C PHE A 108 -0.58 -9.64 23.67
N GLU A 109 -0.84 -10.90 23.36
CA GLU A 109 -0.06 -12.03 23.83
C GLU A 109 1.25 -12.13 23.04
N ASN A 110 2.18 -12.97 23.49
CA ASN A 110 3.49 -13.10 22.83
C ASN A 110 3.38 -13.51 21.36
N GLU A 111 2.44 -14.40 21.03
CA GLU A 111 2.21 -14.81 19.65
C GLU A 111 1.68 -13.69 18.76
N HIS A 112 0.86 -12.78 19.30
CA HIS A 112 0.33 -11.63 18.58
C HIS A 112 1.45 -10.65 18.20
N TRP A 113 2.45 -10.47 19.07
CA TRP A 113 3.63 -9.67 18.77
C TRP A 113 4.44 -10.22 17.59
N GLY A 114 4.67 -11.54 17.57
CA GLY A 114 5.35 -12.20 16.45
C GLY A 114 4.58 -12.03 15.14
N ARG A 115 3.26 -12.30 15.15
CA ARG A 115 2.39 -12.13 13.99
C ARG A 115 2.39 -10.68 13.50
N ARG A 116 2.25 -9.71 14.41
CA ARG A 116 2.27 -8.28 14.09
C ARG A 116 3.60 -7.86 13.48
N TYR A 117 4.71 -8.35 14.00
CA TYR A 117 6.04 -8.05 13.47
C TYR A 117 6.17 -8.50 12.01
N TRP A 118 5.85 -9.75 11.71
CA TRP A 118 5.96 -10.28 10.35
C TRP A 118 4.94 -9.66 9.39
N PHE A 119 3.73 -9.44 9.85
CA PHE A 119 2.73 -8.67 9.09
C PHE A 119 3.27 -7.30 8.71
N SER A 120 3.83 -6.57 9.64
CA SER A 120 4.41 -5.23 9.42
C SER A 120 5.56 -5.27 8.43
N TYR A 121 6.48 -6.23 8.60
CA TYR A 121 7.62 -6.42 7.70
C TYR A 121 7.18 -6.70 6.26
N PHE A 122 6.22 -7.60 6.05
CA PHE A 122 5.75 -7.93 4.71
C PHE A 122 4.87 -6.84 4.11
N SER A 123 4.13 -6.10 4.90
CA SER A 123 3.35 -4.95 4.44
C SER A 123 4.25 -3.82 3.93
N ASP A 124 5.32 -3.48 4.65
CA ASP A 124 6.30 -2.49 4.21
C ASP A 124 7.04 -2.98 2.95
N THR A 125 7.44 -4.24 2.94
CA THR A 125 8.08 -4.87 1.77
C THR A 125 7.16 -4.89 0.54
N TYR A 126 5.84 -5.08 0.74
CA TYR A 126 4.86 -5.04 -0.33
C TYR A 126 4.85 -3.68 -1.03
N TYR A 127 4.77 -2.57 -0.29
CA TYR A 127 4.77 -1.24 -0.88
C TYR A 127 6.07 -0.93 -1.64
N LEU A 128 7.22 -1.34 -1.13
CA LEU A 128 8.50 -1.18 -1.83
C LEU A 128 8.53 -1.95 -3.16
N ARG A 129 8.01 -3.19 -3.17
CA ARG A 129 8.01 -4.05 -4.35
C ARG A 129 7.01 -3.61 -5.41
N ILE A 130 5.77 -3.23 -5.04
CA ILE A 130 4.77 -2.84 -6.02
C ILE A 130 5.14 -1.52 -6.70
N PHE A 131 5.81 -0.59 -6.02
CA PHE A 131 6.35 0.61 -6.65
C PHE A 131 7.53 0.31 -7.58
N SER A 132 8.34 -0.71 -7.28
CA SER A 132 9.37 -1.20 -8.22
C SER A 132 8.75 -1.77 -9.50
N LEU A 133 7.54 -2.34 -9.46
CA LEU A 133 6.81 -2.73 -10.68
C LEU A 133 6.42 -1.50 -11.50
N TRP A 134 5.90 -0.45 -10.87
CA TRP A 134 5.58 0.81 -11.57
C TRP A 134 6.81 1.43 -12.25
N ASP A 135 7.97 1.41 -11.58
CA ASP A 135 9.21 1.87 -12.20
C ASP A 135 9.57 1.02 -13.43
N SER A 136 9.44 -0.31 -13.35
CA SER A 136 9.66 -1.20 -14.49
C SER A 136 8.67 -0.97 -15.64
N VAL A 137 7.42 -0.63 -15.36
CA VAL A 137 6.44 -0.23 -16.39
C VAL A 137 6.90 1.02 -17.13
N LEU A 138 7.42 2.02 -16.43
CA LEU A 138 7.96 3.23 -17.06
C LEU A 138 9.18 2.91 -17.94
N GLU A 139 10.06 2.01 -17.50
CA GLU A 139 11.20 1.56 -18.28
C GLU A 139 10.77 0.79 -19.54
N LEU A 140 9.75 -0.07 -19.45
CA LEU A 140 9.15 -0.75 -20.60
C LEU A 140 8.61 0.26 -21.61
N ILE A 141 7.89 1.28 -21.20
CA ILE A 141 7.37 2.35 -22.07
C ILE A 141 8.51 3.10 -22.76
N ASN A 142 9.55 3.47 -21.98
CA ASN A 142 10.73 4.16 -22.50
C ASN A 142 11.40 3.36 -23.63
N HIS A 143 11.54 2.06 -23.41
CA HIS A 143 12.18 1.18 -24.38
C HIS A 143 11.27 0.88 -25.57
N PHE A 144 9.98 0.64 -25.33
CA PHE A 144 8.99 0.37 -26.38
C PHE A 144 8.94 1.47 -27.43
N TYR A 145 8.99 2.74 -27.01
CA TYR A 145 9.02 3.89 -27.91
C TYR A 145 10.43 4.27 -28.38
N GLY A 146 11.47 3.54 -28.00
CA GLY A 146 12.84 3.78 -28.43
C GLY A 146 13.42 5.10 -27.94
N TYR A 147 12.92 5.66 -26.84
CA TYR A 147 13.40 6.95 -26.34
C TYR A 147 14.80 6.91 -25.74
N ASN A 148 15.20 5.78 -25.19
CA ASN A 148 16.54 5.56 -24.59
C ASN A 148 16.91 6.63 -23.53
N ILE A 149 15.92 7.10 -22.78
CA ILE A 149 16.16 8.05 -21.68
C ILE A 149 16.87 7.32 -20.55
N PRO A 150 18.02 7.83 -20.04
CA PRO A 150 18.74 7.19 -18.95
C PRO A 150 17.89 7.09 -17.67
N VAL A 151 18.00 5.93 -16.98
CA VAL A 151 17.29 5.68 -15.71
C VAL A 151 18.08 6.34 -14.57
N ASP A 152 17.79 7.59 -14.31
CA ASP A 152 18.36 8.41 -13.22
C ASP A 152 17.24 9.11 -12.43
N LEU A 153 17.59 9.99 -11.50
CA LEU A 153 16.64 10.76 -10.70
C LEU A 153 15.67 11.62 -11.52
N ARG A 154 16.00 11.96 -12.76
CA ARG A 154 15.18 12.77 -13.67
C ARG A 154 14.39 11.94 -14.66
N PHE A 155 14.61 10.61 -14.69
CA PHE A 155 14.05 9.69 -15.66
C PHE A 155 12.55 9.88 -15.84
N ARG A 156 11.78 9.78 -14.75
CA ARG A 156 10.32 9.88 -14.79
C ARG A 156 9.82 11.20 -15.38
N GLY A 157 10.41 12.32 -14.96
CA GLY A 157 10.06 13.64 -15.47
C GLY A 157 10.39 13.80 -16.95
N SER A 158 11.54 13.30 -17.38
CA SER A 158 12.00 13.31 -18.78
C SER A 158 11.10 12.46 -19.66
N LEU A 159 10.72 11.26 -19.20
CA LEU A 159 9.82 10.37 -19.90
C LEU A 159 8.43 11.01 -20.08
N ILE A 160 7.84 11.52 -19.01
CA ILE A 160 6.52 12.19 -19.08
C ILE A 160 6.57 13.39 -20.03
N LYS A 161 7.63 14.18 -20.01
CA LYS A 161 7.79 15.30 -20.94
C LYS A 161 7.83 14.84 -22.39
N LYS A 162 8.56 13.77 -22.68
CA LYS A 162 8.66 13.19 -24.01
C LYS A 162 7.33 12.61 -24.48
N LEU A 163 6.66 11.85 -23.61
CA LEU A 163 5.33 11.29 -23.88
C LEU A 163 4.28 12.38 -24.16
N LYS A 164 4.30 13.51 -23.45
CA LYS A 164 3.37 14.62 -23.70
C LYS A 164 3.48 15.16 -25.11
N SER A 165 4.67 15.12 -25.71
CA SER A 165 4.89 15.55 -27.10
C SER A 165 4.43 14.49 -28.11
N ASP A 166 4.79 13.22 -27.87
CA ASP A 166 4.72 12.18 -28.89
C ASP A 166 3.47 11.28 -28.71
N HIS A 167 3.06 11.02 -27.48
CA HIS A 167 1.96 10.12 -27.09
C HIS A 167 1.13 10.76 -25.96
N PRO A 168 0.37 11.82 -26.25
CA PRO A 168 -0.32 12.63 -25.22
C PRO A 168 -1.34 11.84 -24.39
N LEU A 169 -1.99 10.82 -24.96
CA LEU A 169 -2.95 9.99 -24.22
C LEU A 169 -2.26 9.12 -23.17
N VAL A 170 -1.09 8.54 -23.49
CA VAL A 170 -0.29 7.78 -22.54
C VAL A 170 0.20 8.69 -21.41
N ALA A 171 0.65 9.90 -21.74
CA ALA A 171 1.07 10.88 -20.74
C ALA A 171 -0.09 11.32 -19.83
N GLN A 172 -1.29 11.49 -20.39
CA GLN A 172 -2.50 11.86 -19.64
C GLN A 172 -2.91 10.74 -18.67
N GLU A 173 -2.93 9.48 -19.13
CA GLU A 173 -3.25 8.33 -18.27
C GLU A 173 -2.24 8.21 -17.11
N LEU A 174 -0.94 8.31 -17.38
CA LEU A 174 0.10 8.30 -16.32
C LEU A 174 -0.08 9.45 -15.33
N ALA A 175 -0.43 10.65 -15.78
CA ALA A 175 -0.69 11.77 -14.90
C ALA A 175 -1.97 11.57 -14.07
N GLY A 176 -3.02 10.99 -14.66
CA GLY A 176 -4.26 10.63 -13.98
C GLY A 176 -4.03 9.60 -12.87
N ILE A 177 -3.29 8.53 -13.16
CA ILE A 177 -2.92 7.50 -12.17
C ILE A 177 -2.28 8.13 -10.93
N GLN A 178 -1.38 9.09 -11.11
CA GLN A 178 -0.67 9.74 -10.01
C GLN A 178 -1.53 10.66 -9.15
N GLN A 179 -2.67 11.09 -9.65
CA GLN A 179 -3.63 11.95 -8.94
C GLN A 179 -4.71 11.15 -8.21
N GLU A 180 -4.79 9.85 -8.45
CA GLU A 180 -5.76 8.98 -7.77
C GLU A 180 -5.46 8.90 -6.27
N PRO A 181 -6.46 9.11 -5.40
CA PRO A 181 -6.26 9.10 -3.94
C PRO A 181 -5.60 7.81 -3.44
N ILE A 182 -5.97 6.68 -4.02
CA ILE A 182 -5.40 5.38 -3.66
C ILE A 182 -3.90 5.27 -4.01
N TYR A 183 -3.48 5.86 -5.13
CA TYR A 183 -2.06 5.92 -5.51
C TYR A 183 -1.28 6.83 -4.57
N ILE A 184 -1.84 8.00 -4.23
CA ILE A 184 -1.23 8.97 -3.31
C ILE A 184 -1.04 8.34 -1.92
N THR A 185 -2.06 7.65 -1.41
CA THR A 185 -1.98 6.92 -0.13
C THR A 185 -0.91 5.84 -0.16
N ALA A 186 -0.88 5.01 -1.20
CA ALA A 186 0.12 3.96 -1.34
C ALA A 186 1.54 4.54 -1.46
N GLN A 187 1.71 5.66 -2.17
CA GLN A 187 3.00 6.35 -2.29
C GLN A 187 3.47 6.93 -0.94
N ALA A 188 2.55 7.47 -0.14
CA ALA A 188 2.86 7.92 1.23
C ALA A 188 3.33 6.75 2.10
N ASN A 189 2.64 5.61 2.05
CA ASN A 189 3.01 4.39 2.78
C ASN A 189 4.38 3.86 2.34
N ARG A 190 4.65 3.83 1.03
CA ARG A 190 5.99 3.47 0.50
C ARG A 190 7.07 4.40 1.01
N THR A 191 6.80 5.71 1.02
CA THR A 191 7.77 6.71 1.49
C THR A 191 8.01 6.57 2.98
N ALA A 192 6.97 6.34 3.78
CA ALA A 192 7.08 6.07 5.21
C ALA A 192 7.89 4.80 5.48
N ALA A 193 7.62 3.70 4.76
CA ALA A 193 8.36 2.45 4.88
C ALA A 193 9.85 2.59 4.52
N ALA A 194 10.19 3.44 3.54
CA ALA A 194 11.58 3.61 3.08
C ALA A 194 12.38 4.62 3.90
N HIS A 195 11.75 5.68 4.41
CA HIS A 195 12.47 6.87 4.90
C HIS A 195 11.90 7.44 6.20
N GLY A 196 10.80 6.95 6.70
CA GLY A 196 10.08 7.52 7.82
C GLY A 196 9.63 6.49 8.86
N VAL A 197 8.57 6.86 9.55
CA VAL A 197 7.87 5.96 10.48
C VAL A 197 6.78 5.24 9.70
N SER A 198 6.93 3.93 9.56
CA SER A 198 5.93 3.09 8.88
C SER A 198 4.57 3.20 9.57
N GLN A 199 3.49 3.11 8.78
CA GLN A 199 2.13 2.98 9.29
C GLN A 199 1.93 1.78 10.22
N ASN A 200 2.84 0.81 10.16
CA ASN A 200 2.85 -0.39 11.00
C ASN A 200 3.47 -0.14 12.38
N SER A 201 4.19 0.96 12.55
CA SER A 201 4.88 1.26 13.80
C SER A 201 3.88 1.55 14.90
N VAL A 202 4.12 0.97 16.06
CA VAL A 202 3.40 1.31 17.30
C VAL A 202 4.11 2.51 17.91
N THR A 203 3.44 3.64 17.94
CA THR A 203 4.05 4.91 18.39
C THR A 203 3.21 5.56 19.48
N ASN A 204 3.88 6.35 20.31
CA ASN A 204 3.19 7.33 21.15
C ASN A 204 3.18 8.65 20.38
N THR A 205 2.00 9.14 20.06
CA THR A 205 1.87 10.37 19.28
C THR A 205 1.18 11.46 20.10
N VAL A 206 1.64 12.69 19.88
CA VAL A 206 0.98 13.88 20.36
C VAL A 206 0.53 14.66 19.13
N HIS A 207 -0.77 14.76 18.95
CA HIS A 207 -1.36 15.56 17.88
C HIS A 207 -1.79 16.90 18.45
N PHE A 208 -1.34 17.96 17.81
CA PHE A 208 -1.84 19.31 18.06
C PHE A 208 -2.64 19.79 16.87
N ASP A 209 -3.91 20.06 17.08
CA ASP A 209 -4.79 20.68 16.09
C ASP A 209 -5.23 22.06 16.58
N PRO A 210 -4.77 23.14 15.93
CA PRO A 210 -5.13 24.50 16.35
C PRO A 210 -6.62 24.83 16.17
N ASN A 211 -7.33 24.08 15.31
CA ASN A 211 -8.75 24.25 15.02
C ASN A 211 -9.56 22.98 15.31
N GLY A 212 -9.08 22.17 16.23
CA GLY A 212 -9.69 20.90 16.55
C GLY A 212 -11.10 21.04 17.12
N GLU A 213 -11.84 19.96 17.10
CA GLU A 213 -13.14 19.80 17.74
C GLU A 213 -13.02 18.76 18.83
N MET A 214 -13.51 19.06 20.04
CA MET A 214 -13.54 18.12 21.13
C MET A 214 -14.92 18.09 21.80
N ASP A 215 -15.32 16.91 22.24
CA ASP A 215 -16.50 16.74 23.09
C ASP A 215 -16.10 16.97 24.55
N VAL A 216 -16.65 17.99 25.15
CA VAL A 216 -16.38 18.36 26.55
C VAL A 216 -17.63 18.11 27.40
N PRO A 217 -17.51 17.48 28.56
CA PRO A 217 -18.64 17.28 29.45
C PRO A 217 -19.19 18.60 29.98
N ILE A 218 -20.50 18.69 30.09
CA ILE A 218 -21.16 19.88 30.64
C ILE A 218 -21.10 19.83 32.16
N TRP A 219 -20.61 20.93 32.78
CA TRP A 219 -20.61 21.13 34.21
C TRP A 219 -21.62 22.24 34.56
N GLU A 220 -22.51 21.96 35.49
CA GLU A 220 -23.45 22.95 36.05
C GLU A 220 -23.28 23.01 37.58
N ASN A 221 -23.04 24.20 38.12
CA ASN A 221 -22.84 24.44 39.57
C ASN A 221 -21.76 23.51 40.20
N GLY A 222 -20.72 23.22 39.48
CA GLY A 222 -19.62 22.35 39.97
C GLY A 222 -19.93 20.85 39.94
N ALA A 223 -21.06 20.43 39.39
CA ALA A 223 -21.43 19.04 39.21
C ALA A 223 -21.49 18.66 37.70
N LEU A 224 -21.10 17.43 37.40
CA LEU A 224 -21.18 16.88 36.05
C LEU A 224 -22.64 16.66 35.68
N LYS A 225 -23.08 17.24 34.55
CA LYS A 225 -24.42 17.01 34.03
C LYS A 225 -24.52 15.65 33.38
N THR A 226 -25.41 14.80 33.84
CA THR A 226 -25.65 13.46 33.30
C THR A 226 -27.05 13.34 32.68
N ASP A 227 -27.19 12.44 31.74
CA ASP A 227 -28.48 12.02 31.20
C ASP A 227 -29.21 11.07 32.19
N GLU A 228 -30.41 10.59 31.78
CA GLU A 228 -31.22 9.68 32.59
C GLU A 228 -30.55 8.34 32.86
N SER A 229 -29.52 7.96 32.07
CA SER A 229 -28.73 6.75 32.25
C SER A 229 -27.49 6.96 33.09
N GLY A 230 -27.24 8.17 33.59
CA GLY A 230 -26.05 8.53 34.35
C GLY A 230 -24.81 8.82 33.50
N LYS A 231 -24.93 8.91 32.18
CA LYS A 231 -23.81 9.25 31.30
C LYS A 231 -23.63 10.77 31.20
N PRO A 232 -22.39 11.27 31.13
CA PRO A 232 -22.11 12.68 30.95
C PRO A 232 -22.75 13.22 29.67
N ILE A 233 -23.43 14.35 29.77
CA ILE A 233 -23.90 15.08 28.60
C ILE A 233 -22.73 15.89 28.05
N MET A 234 -22.37 15.64 26.78
CA MET A 234 -21.23 16.25 26.10
C MET A 234 -21.68 17.44 25.25
N LYS A 235 -20.82 18.44 25.11
CA LYS A 235 -20.95 19.50 24.11
C LYS A 235 -19.72 19.59 23.25
N LYS A 236 -19.91 19.92 21.98
CA LYS A 236 -18.80 20.17 21.06
C LYS A 236 -18.22 21.57 21.28
N VAL A 237 -16.92 21.64 21.41
CA VAL A 237 -16.17 22.89 21.56
C VAL A 237 -15.08 22.92 20.48
N HIS A 238 -15.02 24.04 19.77
CA HIS A 238 -13.98 24.28 18.78
C HIS A 238 -12.84 25.08 19.41
N GLY A 239 -11.62 24.68 19.17
CA GLY A 239 -10.43 25.36 19.66
C GLY A 239 -9.19 24.50 19.56
N PRO A 240 -8.03 24.99 20.03
CA PRO A 240 -6.81 24.18 20.03
C PRO A 240 -7.00 22.91 20.85
N THR A 241 -6.76 21.77 20.21
CA THR A 241 -6.83 20.47 20.88
C THR A 241 -5.46 19.81 20.91
N VAL A 242 -5.17 19.13 22.01
CA VAL A 242 -4.01 18.27 22.16
C VAL A 242 -4.52 16.88 22.49
N SER A 243 -4.22 15.90 21.62
CA SER A 243 -4.53 14.52 21.88
C SER A 243 -3.25 13.70 22.05
N TYR A 244 -3.25 12.85 23.06
CA TYR A 244 -2.18 11.89 23.34
C TYR A 244 -2.67 10.51 22.95
N CYS A 245 -1.96 9.87 22.03
CA CYS A 245 -2.21 8.47 21.70
C CYS A 245 -1.05 7.64 22.24
N VAL A 246 -1.32 6.78 23.21
CA VAL A 246 -0.34 5.82 23.75
C VAL A 246 -0.54 4.51 23.02
N GLY A 247 0.52 4.06 22.31
CA GLY A 247 0.42 2.86 21.49
C GLY A 247 -0.50 3.06 20.26
N ASP A 248 -0.43 4.23 19.63
CA ASP A 248 -1.14 4.46 18.37
C ASP A 248 -0.54 3.61 17.25
N TYR A 249 -1.41 2.97 16.49
CA TYR A 249 -1.04 2.15 15.35
C TYR A 249 -2.21 2.08 14.37
N THR A 250 -1.89 1.82 13.10
CA THR A 250 -2.92 1.58 12.10
C THR A 250 -3.44 0.14 12.23
N LEU A 251 -4.76 -0.04 12.20
CA LEU A 251 -5.38 -1.35 12.27
C LEU A 251 -4.89 -2.26 11.14
N THR A 252 -4.57 -3.51 11.44
CA THR A 252 -4.09 -4.47 10.43
C THR A 252 -5.11 -4.68 9.32
N LYS A 253 -6.41 -4.68 9.67
CA LYS A 253 -7.49 -4.74 8.69
C LYS A 253 -7.44 -3.56 7.71
N SER A 254 -7.26 -2.34 8.19
CA SER A 254 -7.19 -1.15 7.33
C SER A 254 -5.97 -1.20 6.40
N ILE A 255 -4.84 -1.70 6.89
CA ILE A 255 -3.64 -1.89 6.07
C ILE A 255 -3.89 -2.93 4.99
N MET A 256 -4.50 -4.06 5.33
CA MET A 256 -4.79 -5.14 4.39
C MET A 256 -5.80 -4.70 3.32
N ASP A 257 -6.89 -4.04 3.72
CA ASP A 257 -7.89 -3.49 2.81
C ASP A 257 -7.26 -2.49 1.82
N ASN A 258 -6.35 -1.63 2.27
CA ASN A 258 -5.62 -0.69 1.40
C ASN A 258 -4.69 -1.43 0.41
N ILE A 259 -4.02 -2.48 0.85
CA ILE A 259 -3.14 -3.30 0.00
C ILE A 259 -3.96 -4.00 -1.08
N ASP A 260 -5.09 -4.60 -0.73
CA ASP A 260 -5.97 -5.29 -1.66
C ASP A 260 -6.54 -4.33 -2.71
N GLN A 261 -7.03 -3.17 -2.28
CA GLN A 261 -7.54 -2.13 -3.17
C GLN A 261 -6.45 -1.59 -4.10
N TYR A 262 -5.25 -1.34 -3.58
CA TYR A 262 -4.14 -0.83 -4.39
C TYR A 262 -3.62 -1.88 -5.37
N THR A 263 -3.64 -3.17 -5.00
CA THR A 263 -3.32 -4.29 -5.91
C THR A 263 -4.29 -4.31 -7.10
N ALA A 264 -5.60 -4.28 -6.81
CA ALA A 264 -6.63 -4.27 -7.85
C ALA A 264 -6.54 -3.03 -8.76
N PHE A 265 -6.33 -1.86 -8.17
CA PHE A 265 -6.10 -0.62 -8.90
C PHE A 265 -4.89 -0.72 -9.83
N SER A 266 -3.73 -1.17 -9.29
CA SER A 266 -2.49 -1.30 -10.08
C SER A 266 -2.65 -2.29 -11.22
N CYS A 267 -3.32 -3.43 -10.99
CA CYS A 267 -3.60 -4.40 -12.02
C CYS A 267 -4.38 -3.77 -13.20
N ASN A 268 -5.51 -3.12 -12.89
CA ASN A 268 -6.36 -2.51 -13.91
C ASN A 268 -5.61 -1.42 -14.69
N LYS A 269 -4.87 -0.56 -13.97
CA LYS A 269 -4.17 0.57 -14.58
C LYS A 269 -2.96 0.17 -15.40
N ILE A 270 -2.19 -0.83 -14.99
CA ILE A 270 -1.04 -1.33 -15.73
C ILE A 270 -1.51 -1.96 -17.06
N HIS A 271 -2.52 -2.82 -17.05
CA HIS A 271 -3.04 -3.42 -18.28
C HIS A 271 -3.66 -2.39 -19.23
N SER A 272 -4.46 -1.46 -18.71
CA SER A 272 -5.00 -0.35 -19.53
C SER A 272 -3.89 0.48 -20.18
N LEU A 273 -2.84 0.76 -19.42
CA LEU A 273 -1.69 1.52 -19.89
C LEU A 273 -0.93 0.75 -20.99
N MET A 274 -0.71 -0.57 -20.82
CA MET A 274 -0.06 -1.41 -21.83
C MET A 274 -0.87 -1.49 -23.12
N GLN A 275 -2.19 -1.56 -23.03
CA GLN A 275 -3.06 -1.50 -24.23
C GLN A 275 -2.95 -0.15 -24.94
N LEU A 276 -2.88 0.95 -24.21
CA LEU A 276 -2.69 2.30 -24.77
C LEU A 276 -1.31 2.42 -25.47
N VAL A 277 -0.27 1.89 -24.84
CA VAL A 277 1.09 1.86 -25.40
C VAL A 277 1.11 1.06 -26.71
N LYS A 278 0.49 -0.12 -26.74
CA LYS A 278 0.38 -0.97 -27.94
C LYS A 278 -0.36 -0.27 -29.08
N SER A 279 -1.42 0.49 -28.78
CA SER A 279 -2.22 1.17 -29.80
C SER A 279 -1.48 2.33 -30.48
N GLY A 280 -0.34 2.76 -29.95
CA GLY A 280 0.47 3.86 -30.51
C GLY A 280 -0.14 5.26 -30.36
N ASN A 281 -1.17 5.40 -29.53
CA ASN A 281 -1.87 6.67 -29.30
C ASN A 281 -1.32 7.44 -28.10
#